data_ddaf4a7114074ca76df49b4ba79d2d93
#
_entry.id   ddaf4a7114074ca76df49b4ba79d2d93
#
_cell.length_a   1.000
_cell.length_b   1.000
_cell.length_c   1.000
_cell.angle_alpha   90.00
_cell.angle_beta   90.00
_cell.angle_gamma   90.00
#
_symmetry.space_group_name_H-M   'P 1'
#
loop_
_entity.id
_entity.type
_entity.pdbx_description
1 polymer ?
#
loop_
_entity_poly.entity_id
_entity_poly.type
_entity_poly.pdbx_seq_one_letter_code
_entity_poly.pdbx_strand_id
1 'polypeptide(L)'
;MVSAILTDKKRNLRDAYSSALIELGHKNPDVVVLDADLALSTKTKRFGTVFPDRFFDMGIAEANMMGVAAGLAACGKIVFASTFAVFATGRCYDTIRQSIAYPELNVKIVATHAGISVGGDGASHQMLEDIALMRVLPNMTVIAPADATEMEDVVPAIAEHEGPCYVRIGREDAPIIFETHGAFEVGKGYVLRLSLIHI
;
A
#
# COMPACT_ATOMS: atom_id res chain seq x y z
N MET A 1 3.01 -23.89 -11.14
CA MET A 1 2.50 -23.99 -9.77
C MET A 1 3.55 -23.36 -8.88
N VAL A 2 3.24 -22.24 -8.23
CA VAL A 2 4.11 -21.67 -7.20
C VAL A 2 4.00 -22.60 -5.99
N SER A 3 5.13 -23.14 -5.53
CA SER A 3 5.15 -23.95 -4.31
C SER A 3 5.00 -23.00 -3.12
N ALA A 4 3.80 -22.92 -2.57
CA ALA A 4 3.59 -22.20 -1.33
C ALA A 4 4.09 -23.04 -0.17
N ILE A 5 5.25 -22.70 0.37
CA ILE A 5 5.81 -23.33 1.57
C ILE A 5 5.58 -22.38 2.72
N LEU A 6 4.74 -22.78 3.69
CA LEU A 6 4.67 -22.08 4.97
C LEU A 6 5.99 -22.32 5.71
N THR A 7 6.85 -21.32 5.71
CA THR A 7 8.09 -21.35 6.48
C THR A 7 7.82 -20.80 7.88
N ASP A 8 8.59 -21.23 8.87
CA ASP A 8 8.58 -20.64 10.22
C ASP A 8 9.18 -19.21 10.23
N LYS A 9 9.78 -18.80 9.11
CA LYS A 9 10.34 -17.45 8.93
C LYS A 9 9.22 -16.45 8.72
N LYS A 10 9.28 -15.37 9.47
CA LYS A 10 8.35 -14.22 9.35
C LYS A 10 9.09 -12.97 8.96
N ARG A 11 8.45 -12.12 8.17
CA ARG A 11 8.93 -10.78 7.82
C ARG A 11 7.81 -9.77 7.90
N ASN A 12 8.16 -8.51 8.14
CA ASN A 12 7.20 -7.41 8.20
C ASN A 12 6.99 -6.83 6.79
N LEU A 13 5.73 -6.76 6.33
CA LEU A 13 5.41 -6.20 5.03
C LEU A 13 5.72 -4.70 4.93
N ARG A 14 5.64 -3.96 6.05
CA ARG A 14 5.96 -2.52 6.07
C ARG A 14 7.47 -2.28 5.88
N ASP A 15 8.31 -3.15 6.42
CA ASP A 15 9.76 -3.09 6.20
C ASP A 15 10.11 -3.41 4.74
N ALA A 16 9.46 -4.42 4.16
CA ALA A 16 9.57 -4.78 2.75
C ALA A 16 9.13 -3.61 1.84
N TYR A 17 7.97 -3.02 2.12
CA TYR A 17 7.48 -1.82 1.45
C TYR A 17 8.51 -0.71 1.46
N SER A 18 9.02 -0.36 2.65
CA SER A 18 9.98 0.72 2.81
C SER A 18 11.28 0.47 2.02
N SER A 19 11.79 -0.76 2.02
CA SER A 19 13.01 -1.13 1.29
C SER A 19 12.81 -1.03 -0.22
N ALA A 20 11.74 -1.61 -0.74
CA ALA A 20 11.41 -1.54 -2.16
C ALA A 20 11.13 -0.11 -2.63
N LEU A 21 10.50 0.72 -1.78
CA LEU A 21 10.24 2.13 -2.08
C LEU A 21 11.54 2.95 -2.20
N ILE A 22 12.54 2.69 -1.35
CA ILE A 22 13.87 3.32 -1.45
C ILE A 22 14.57 2.89 -2.74
N GLU A 23 14.55 1.61 -3.07
CA GLU A 23 15.13 1.11 -4.32
C GLU A 23 14.46 1.72 -5.55
N LEU A 24 13.14 1.85 -5.54
CA LEU A 24 12.38 2.53 -6.57
C LEU A 24 12.76 4.01 -6.66
N GLY A 25 12.92 4.68 -5.52
CA GLY A 25 13.33 6.09 -5.44
C GLY A 25 14.72 6.37 -6.05
N HIS A 26 15.65 5.40 -5.98
CA HIS A 26 16.94 5.50 -6.67
C HIS A 26 16.82 5.36 -8.19
N LYS A 27 15.86 4.56 -8.66
CA LYS A 27 15.65 4.28 -10.09
C LYS A 27 14.80 5.35 -10.78
N ASN A 28 13.86 5.94 -10.06
CA ASN A 28 12.89 6.88 -10.64
C ASN A 28 12.78 8.17 -9.81
N PRO A 29 13.22 9.33 -10.37
CA PRO A 29 13.17 10.62 -9.67
C PRO A 29 11.76 11.20 -9.56
N ASP A 30 10.79 10.69 -10.31
CA ASP A 30 9.39 11.18 -10.26
C ASP A 30 8.57 10.56 -9.12
N VAL A 31 9.15 9.60 -8.39
CA VAL A 31 8.54 9.02 -7.20
C VAL A 31 8.59 9.99 -6.05
N VAL A 32 7.41 10.29 -5.49
CA VAL A 32 7.18 11.17 -4.34
C VAL A 32 6.39 10.41 -3.28
N VAL A 33 6.73 10.61 -2.01
CA VAL A 33 6.09 9.92 -0.89
C VAL A 33 5.45 10.91 0.06
N LEU A 34 4.19 10.67 0.39
CA LEU A 34 3.42 11.44 1.37
C LEU A 34 3.05 10.56 2.56
N ASP A 35 3.05 11.15 3.75
CA ASP A 35 2.59 10.51 4.98
C ASP A 35 1.76 11.48 5.82
N ALA A 36 0.92 10.98 6.71
CA ALA A 36 0.06 11.80 7.57
C ALA A 36 0.42 11.60 9.05
N ASP A 37 1.64 12.03 9.44
CA ASP A 37 2.19 11.97 10.80
C ASP A 37 2.34 10.54 11.39
N LEU A 38 2.40 9.54 10.52
CA LEU A 38 2.56 8.14 10.90
C LEU A 38 3.79 7.48 10.28
N ALA A 39 4.74 8.28 9.78
CA ALA A 39 5.88 7.83 8.99
C ALA A 39 6.79 6.81 9.72
N LEU A 40 6.87 6.82 11.04
CA LEU A 40 7.57 5.80 11.83
C LEU A 40 6.83 4.46 11.81
N SER A 41 5.49 4.49 11.84
CA SER A 41 4.63 3.31 11.86
C SER A 41 4.47 2.69 10.47
N THR A 42 4.30 3.50 9.45
CA THR A 42 4.21 3.10 8.03
C THR A 42 5.58 2.71 7.45
N LYS A 43 6.67 3.13 8.10
CA LYS A 43 8.09 2.99 7.69
C LYS A 43 8.51 3.93 6.54
N THR A 44 7.67 4.83 6.09
CA THR A 44 7.97 5.81 5.03
C THR A 44 9.06 6.81 5.45
N LYS A 45 9.28 7.01 6.77
CA LYS A 45 10.37 7.85 7.28
C LYS A 45 11.74 7.47 6.72
N ARG A 46 11.96 6.16 6.42
CA ARG A 46 13.22 5.69 5.83
C ARG A 46 13.45 6.29 4.45
N PHE A 47 12.38 6.36 3.62
CA PHE A 47 12.44 7.04 2.32
C PHE A 47 12.76 8.53 2.50
N GLY A 48 12.09 9.21 3.42
CA GLY A 48 12.34 10.63 3.72
C GLY A 48 13.76 10.92 4.21
N THR A 49 14.43 9.95 4.85
CA THR A 49 15.83 10.09 5.25
C THR A 49 16.78 10.05 4.04
N VAL A 50 16.46 9.24 3.03
CA VAL A 50 17.29 9.10 1.81
C VAL A 50 16.97 10.20 0.79
N PHE A 51 15.69 10.57 0.67
CA PHE A 51 15.18 11.53 -0.32
C PHE A 51 14.35 12.64 0.34
N PRO A 52 14.96 13.55 1.12
CA PRO A 52 14.20 14.56 1.88
C PRO A 52 13.39 15.50 1.00
N ASP A 53 13.83 15.80 -0.22
CA ASP A 53 13.13 16.68 -1.16
C ASP A 53 11.94 16.03 -1.88
N ARG A 54 11.73 14.74 -1.65
CA ARG A 54 10.65 13.94 -2.26
C ARG A 54 9.76 13.24 -1.23
N PHE A 55 9.91 13.63 0.03
CA PHE A 55 9.11 13.14 1.15
C PHE A 55 8.41 14.32 1.84
N PHE A 56 7.08 14.21 1.99
CA PHE A 56 6.28 15.24 2.64
C PHE A 56 5.40 14.62 3.73
N ASP A 57 5.64 15.05 4.97
CA ASP A 57 4.74 14.77 6.08
C ASP A 57 3.65 15.85 6.12
N MET A 58 2.41 15.45 5.93
CA MET A 58 1.26 16.34 5.82
C MET A 58 0.61 16.65 7.17
N GLY A 59 1.18 16.11 8.27
CA GLY A 59 0.55 16.15 9.59
C GLY A 59 -0.71 15.27 9.65
N ILE A 60 -1.47 15.38 10.74
CA ILE A 60 -2.72 14.61 10.94
C ILE A 60 -3.84 15.19 10.05
N ALA A 61 -3.67 15.06 8.74
CA ALA A 61 -4.55 15.67 7.72
C ALA A 61 -4.69 14.79 6.48
N GLU A 62 -5.22 13.59 6.66
CA GLU A 62 -5.24 12.53 5.64
C GLU A 62 -6.03 12.92 4.38
N ALA A 63 -7.16 13.63 4.54
CA ALA A 63 -7.92 14.11 3.39
C ALA A 63 -7.14 15.16 2.58
N ASN A 64 -6.40 16.05 3.26
CA ASN A 64 -5.49 17.00 2.60
C ASN A 64 -4.35 16.25 1.90
N MET A 65 -3.76 15.24 2.55
CA MET A 65 -2.74 14.39 1.94
C MET A 65 -3.22 13.78 0.61
N MET A 66 -4.42 13.23 0.56
CA MET A 66 -4.99 12.67 -0.67
C MET A 66 -5.24 13.73 -1.74
N GLY A 67 -5.66 14.95 -1.35
CA GLY A 67 -5.79 16.08 -2.27
C GLY A 67 -4.45 16.53 -2.86
N VAL A 68 -3.41 16.62 -2.03
CA VAL A 68 -2.04 16.94 -2.47
C VAL A 68 -1.48 15.82 -3.37
N ALA A 69 -1.73 14.55 -3.01
CA ALA A 69 -1.34 13.41 -3.83
C ALA A 69 -1.96 13.48 -5.23
N ALA A 70 -3.25 13.81 -5.32
CA ALA A 70 -3.94 14.03 -6.59
C ALA A 70 -3.29 15.16 -7.41
N GLY A 71 -2.99 16.29 -6.77
CA GLY A 71 -2.34 17.43 -7.43
C GLY A 71 -0.95 17.10 -7.97
N LEU A 72 -0.12 16.40 -7.19
CA LEU A 72 1.20 15.96 -7.63
C LEU A 72 1.13 14.95 -8.77
N ALA A 73 0.16 14.02 -8.71
CA ALA A 73 -0.05 13.06 -9.79
C ALA A 73 -0.53 13.73 -11.07
N ALA A 74 -1.40 14.75 -10.98
CA ALA A 74 -1.81 15.57 -12.12
C ALA A 74 -0.63 16.34 -12.76
N CYS A 75 0.44 16.59 -11.99
CA CYS A 75 1.69 17.16 -12.47
C CYS A 75 2.70 16.11 -12.98
N GLY A 76 2.27 14.87 -13.15
CA GLY A 76 3.08 13.78 -13.73
C GLY A 76 3.97 13.04 -12.72
N LYS A 77 3.75 13.19 -11.41
CA LYS A 77 4.48 12.42 -10.40
C LYS A 77 3.82 11.06 -10.13
N ILE A 78 4.64 10.09 -9.73
CA ILE A 78 4.20 8.82 -9.19
C ILE A 78 4.13 8.96 -7.67
N VAL A 79 2.93 9.06 -7.14
CA VAL A 79 2.75 9.44 -5.73
C VAL A 79 2.38 8.24 -4.88
N PHE A 80 3.20 7.95 -3.87
CA PHE A 80 2.89 6.99 -2.82
C PHE A 80 2.38 7.73 -1.59
N ALA A 81 1.12 7.51 -1.21
CA ALA A 81 0.48 8.12 -0.05
C ALA A 81 0.22 7.05 1.03
N SER A 82 0.76 7.23 2.22
CA SER A 82 0.73 6.24 3.30
C SER A 82 0.15 6.81 4.59
N THR A 83 -0.74 6.03 5.19
CA THR A 83 -1.30 6.21 6.53
C THR A 83 -1.91 4.88 6.98
N PHE A 84 -2.63 4.85 8.12
CA PHE A 84 -3.38 3.65 8.50
C PHE A 84 -4.61 3.44 7.61
N ALA A 85 -4.97 2.19 7.39
CA ALA A 85 -6.07 1.83 6.50
C ALA A 85 -7.41 2.46 6.89
N VAL A 86 -7.71 2.54 8.18
CA VAL A 86 -8.93 3.18 8.71
C VAL A 86 -8.99 4.67 8.34
N PHE A 87 -7.87 5.36 8.37
CA PHE A 87 -7.81 6.78 8.03
C PHE A 87 -7.81 7.02 6.53
N ALA A 88 -7.04 6.23 5.78
CA ALA A 88 -7.00 6.30 4.33
C ALA A 88 -8.38 6.09 3.72
N THR A 89 -9.05 5.01 4.08
CA THR A 89 -10.28 4.59 3.40
C THR A 89 -11.55 5.18 4.02
N GLY A 90 -11.54 5.45 5.32
CA GLY A 90 -12.68 6.04 6.01
C GLY A 90 -12.76 7.56 5.82
N ARG A 91 -11.77 8.30 6.35
CA ARG A 91 -11.77 9.77 6.33
C ARG A 91 -11.62 10.38 4.94
N CYS A 92 -10.93 9.70 4.04
CA CYS A 92 -10.57 10.22 2.73
C CYS A 92 -11.42 9.67 1.59
N TYR A 93 -12.48 8.89 1.88
CA TYR A 93 -13.21 8.17 0.85
C TYR A 93 -13.70 9.06 -0.29
N ASP A 94 -14.33 10.20 0.02
CA ASP A 94 -14.81 11.12 -1.01
C ASP A 94 -13.65 11.75 -1.80
N THR A 95 -12.59 12.18 -1.12
CA THR A 95 -11.40 12.74 -1.79
C THR A 95 -10.76 11.72 -2.72
N ILE A 96 -10.61 10.46 -2.29
CA ILE A 96 -10.08 9.38 -3.13
C ILE A 96 -11.00 9.16 -4.34
N ARG A 97 -12.31 9.09 -4.12
CA ARG A 97 -13.29 8.87 -5.18
C ARG A 97 -13.26 9.96 -6.23
N GLN A 98 -13.34 11.25 -5.80
CA GLN A 98 -13.50 12.39 -6.70
C GLN A 98 -12.18 12.86 -7.31
N SER A 99 -11.12 12.89 -6.52
CA SER A 99 -9.86 13.53 -6.93
C SER A 99 -8.81 12.53 -7.43
N ILE A 100 -8.96 11.24 -7.17
CA ILE A 100 -7.97 10.22 -7.53
C ILE A 100 -8.58 9.18 -8.47
N ALA A 101 -9.65 8.49 -8.04
CA ALA A 101 -10.21 7.37 -8.81
C ALA A 101 -10.97 7.82 -10.05
N TYR A 102 -11.80 8.86 -9.94
CA TYR A 102 -12.57 9.38 -11.07
C TYR A 102 -11.70 9.91 -12.21
N PRO A 103 -10.65 10.75 -11.96
CA PRO A 103 -9.73 11.21 -13.00
C PRO A 103 -8.58 10.22 -13.31
N GLU A 104 -8.58 9.02 -12.77
CA GLU A 104 -7.60 7.95 -13.01
C GLU A 104 -6.14 8.36 -12.70
N LEU A 105 -5.94 9.19 -11.68
CA LEU A 105 -4.63 9.72 -11.36
C LEU A 105 -3.67 8.65 -10.78
N ASN A 106 -2.40 8.79 -11.10
CA ASN A 106 -1.35 7.83 -10.73
C ASN A 106 -0.92 7.96 -9.24
N VAL A 107 -1.86 7.65 -8.35
CA VAL A 107 -1.66 7.66 -6.89
C VAL A 107 -1.69 6.23 -6.35
N LYS A 108 -0.65 5.87 -5.58
CA LYS A 108 -0.49 4.58 -4.91
C LYS A 108 -0.78 4.76 -3.42
N ILE A 109 -1.97 4.42 -2.99
CA ILE A 109 -2.39 4.48 -1.60
C ILE A 109 -1.94 3.21 -0.91
N VAL A 110 -0.84 3.28 -0.15
CA VAL A 110 -0.30 2.13 0.58
C VAL A 110 -0.67 2.25 2.05
N ALA A 111 -1.74 1.57 2.42
CA ALA A 111 -2.35 1.67 3.73
C ALA A 111 -1.93 0.53 4.65
N THR A 112 -1.42 0.89 5.83
CA THR A 112 -0.93 -0.06 6.83
C THR A 112 -1.96 -0.29 7.95
N HIS A 113 -1.70 -1.23 8.84
CA HIS A 113 -2.57 -1.54 10.00
C HIS A 113 -4.00 -1.95 9.60
N ALA A 114 -4.16 -2.59 8.44
CA ALA A 114 -5.44 -3.10 7.99
C ALA A 114 -5.86 -4.36 8.77
N GLY A 115 -7.16 -4.59 8.87
CA GLY A 115 -7.74 -5.71 9.60
C GLY A 115 -7.76 -5.51 11.11
N ILE A 116 -7.65 -6.60 11.86
CA ILE A 116 -7.80 -6.63 13.33
C ILE A 116 -6.47 -6.61 14.07
N SER A 117 -5.34 -6.81 13.39
CA SER A 117 -4.00 -6.91 14.00
C SER A 117 -3.33 -5.55 14.21
N VAL A 118 -4.07 -4.60 14.80
CA VAL A 118 -3.58 -3.22 15.03
C VAL A 118 -2.75 -3.10 16.30
N GLY A 119 -2.99 -3.95 17.29
CA GLY A 119 -2.32 -3.93 18.58
C GLY A 119 -2.94 -2.93 19.57
N GLY A 120 -2.09 -2.19 20.30
CA GLY A 120 -2.50 -1.34 21.41
C GLY A 120 -3.46 -0.21 21.08
N ASP A 121 -3.56 0.21 19.83
CA ASP A 121 -4.48 1.26 19.38
C ASP A 121 -5.96 0.83 19.44
N GLY A 122 -6.21 -0.49 19.44
CA GLY A 122 -7.52 -1.07 19.69
C GLY A 122 -8.52 -0.91 18.56
N ALA A 123 -9.80 -1.13 18.91
CA ALA A 123 -10.89 -1.24 17.93
C ALA A 123 -11.12 0.01 17.07
N SER A 124 -10.81 1.21 17.60
CA SER A 124 -10.96 2.46 16.86
C SER A 124 -10.01 2.59 15.66
N HIS A 125 -8.97 1.77 15.62
CA HIS A 125 -7.96 1.78 14.54
C HIS A 125 -8.03 0.52 13.66
N GLN A 126 -8.85 -0.46 14.03
CA GLN A 126 -9.09 -1.63 13.19
C GLN A 126 -9.87 -1.25 11.93
N MET A 127 -9.50 -1.83 10.79
CA MET A 127 -10.15 -1.57 9.51
C MET A 127 -10.54 -2.88 8.83
N LEU A 128 -11.84 -3.15 8.74
CA LEU A 128 -12.40 -4.39 8.21
C LEU A 128 -12.99 -4.22 6.81
N GLU A 129 -13.46 -3.01 6.49
CA GLU A 129 -14.21 -2.66 5.28
C GLU A 129 -13.39 -1.99 4.18
N ASP A 130 -12.09 -1.83 4.35
CA ASP A 130 -11.19 -1.15 3.41
C ASP A 130 -11.25 -1.72 1.98
N ILE A 131 -11.19 -3.05 1.85
CA ILE A 131 -11.29 -3.73 0.55
C ILE A 131 -12.66 -3.44 -0.10
N ALA A 132 -13.74 -3.50 0.68
CA ALA A 132 -15.09 -3.25 0.16
C ALA A 132 -15.22 -1.81 -0.34
N LEU A 133 -14.74 -0.83 0.44
CA LEU A 133 -14.78 0.60 0.09
C LEU A 133 -13.94 0.90 -1.16
N MET A 134 -12.75 0.34 -1.27
CA MET A 134 -11.88 0.62 -2.41
C MET A 134 -12.31 -0.14 -3.67
N ARG A 135 -12.82 -1.37 -3.54
CA ARG A 135 -13.29 -2.16 -4.69
C ARG A 135 -14.54 -1.60 -5.37
N VAL A 136 -15.36 -0.84 -4.66
CA VAL A 136 -16.57 -0.24 -5.26
C VAL A 136 -16.25 1.00 -6.12
N LEU A 137 -15.06 1.58 -5.95
CA LEU A 137 -14.61 2.71 -6.76
C LEU A 137 -14.20 2.25 -8.16
N PRO A 138 -14.80 2.80 -9.24
CA PRO A 138 -14.31 2.58 -10.59
C PRO A 138 -12.83 2.97 -10.71
N ASN A 139 -12.09 2.28 -11.58
CA ASN A 139 -10.67 2.52 -11.89
C ASN A 139 -9.69 2.18 -10.76
N MET A 140 -10.16 1.90 -9.54
CA MET A 140 -9.28 1.56 -8.41
C MET A 140 -8.79 0.11 -8.51
N THR A 141 -7.48 -0.07 -8.58
CA THR A 141 -6.83 -1.38 -8.46
C THR A 141 -6.56 -1.68 -6.99
N VAL A 142 -7.13 -2.78 -6.48
CA VAL A 142 -6.98 -3.20 -5.07
C VAL A 142 -6.05 -4.40 -4.96
N ILE A 143 -5.02 -4.28 -4.13
CA ILE A 143 -3.93 -5.26 -3.98
C ILE A 143 -3.77 -5.60 -2.49
N ALA A 144 -3.69 -6.89 -2.20
CA ALA A 144 -3.45 -7.41 -0.84
C ALA A 144 -2.28 -8.41 -0.89
N PRO A 145 -1.03 -7.94 -0.75
CA PRO A 145 0.14 -8.82 -0.73
C PRO A 145 0.05 -9.86 0.40
N ALA A 146 0.39 -11.10 0.11
CA ALA A 146 0.32 -12.18 1.09
C ALA A 146 1.51 -12.16 2.06
N ASP A 147 2.68 -11.74 1.59
CA ASP A 147 3.91 -11.70 2.38
C ASP A 147 4.86 -10.57 1.96
N ALA A 148 6.02 -10.52 2.63
CA ALA A 148 7.02 -9.49 2.39
C ALA A 148 7.71 -9.62 1.02
N THR A 149 7.87 -10.84 0.50
CA THR A 149 8.48 -11.08 -0.83
C THR A 149 7.56 -10.53 -1.93
N GLU A 150 6.26 -10.86 -1.84
CA GLU A 150 5.28 -10.32 -2.78
C GLU A 150 5.16 -8.79 -2.65
N MET A 151 5.25 -8.23 -1.43
CA MET A 151 5.23 -6.77 -1.24
C MET A 151 6.41 -6.07 -1.94
N GLU A 152 7.59 -6.68 -1.93
CA GLU A 152 8.77 -6.15 -2.64
C GLU A 152 8.56 -6.14 -4.17
N ASP A 153 7.81 -7.11 -4.71
CA ASP A 153 7.42 -7.15 -6.13
C ASP A 153 6.29 -6.17 -6.46
N VAL A 154 5.34 -5.96 -5.53
CA VAL A 154 4.20 -5.05 -5.71
C VAL A 154 4.66 -3.61 -5.94
N VAL A 155 5.64 -3.11 -5.18
CA VAL A 155 6.06 -1.70 -5.26
C VAL A 155 6.50 -1.27 -6.66
N PRO A 156 7.44 -1.95 -7.32
CA PRO A 156 7.81 -1.60 -8.70
C PRO A 156 6.66 -1.82 -9.69
N ALA A 157 5.88 -2.90 -9.54
CA ALA A 157 4.79 -3.21 -10.45
C ALA A 157 3.69 -2.15 -10.44
N ILE A 158 3.31 -1.64 -9.26
CA ILE A 158 2.31 -0.56 -9.19
C ILE A 158 2.88 0.79 -9.65
N ALA A 159 4.18 1.01 -9.54
CA ALA A 159 4.80 2.23 -10.07
C ALA A 159 4.72 2.30 -11.61
N GLU A 160 4.81 1.16 -12.28
CA GLU A 160 4.67 1.03 -13.73
C GLU A 160 3.20 0.98 -14.17
N HIS A 161 2.29 0.61 -13.30
CA HIS A 161 0.85 0.58 -13.58
C HIS A 161 0.28 1.99 -13.57
N GLU A 162 -0.28 2.45 -14.68
CA GLU A 162 -0.96 3.74 -14.75
C GLU A 162 -2.33 3.67 -14.05
N GLY A 163 -2.63 4.70 -13.26
CA GLY A 163 -3.88 4.81 -12.52
C GLY A 163 -3.76 4.53 -11.02
N PRO A 164 -4.89 4.62 -10.31
CA PRO A 164 -4.92 4.55 -8.86
C PRO A 164 -4.81 3.10 -8.35
N CYS A 165 -3.98 2.92 -7.32
CA CYS A 165 -3.86 1.65 -6.61
C CYS A 165 -4.11 1.84 -5.11
N TYR A 166 -4.78 0.88 -4.51
CA TYR A 166 -4.88 0.70 -3.06
C TYR A 166 -4.17 -0.58 -2.66
N VAL A 167 -3.14 -0.48 -1.84
CA VAL A 167 -2.37 -1.62 -1.32
C VAL A 167 -2.62 -1.77 0.16
N ARG A 168 -3.07 -2.95 0.56
CA ARG A 168 -3.46 -3.28 1.94
C ARG A 168 -2.35 -4.02 2.66
N ILE A 169 -1.85 -3.46 3.77
CA ILE A 169 -0.78 -4.06 4.57
C ILE A 169 -1.23 -4.22 6.03
N GLY A 170 -1.01 -5.40 6.61
CA GLY A 170 -1.18 -5.64 8.05
C GLY A 170 -0.06 -5.01 8.88
N ARG A 171 -0.23 -4.99 10.23
CA ARG A 171 0.80 -4.53 11.17
C ARG A 171 1.81 -5.61 11.54
N GLU A 172 1.32 -6.83 11.74
CA GLU A 172 2.12 -7.92 12.26
C GLU A 172 3.04 -8.53 11.20
N ASP A 173 4.05 -9.25 11.67
CA ASP A 173 4.91 -10.03 10.79
C ASP A 173 4.14 -11.21 10.20
N ALA A 174 4.23 -11.40 8.90
CA ALA A 174 3.61 -12.50 8.18
C ALA A 174 4.62 -13.62 7.86
N PRO A 175 4.19 -14.88 7.84
CA PRO A 175 5.01 -15.97 7.31
C PRO A 175 5.39 -15.70 5.86
N ILE A 176 6.61 -16.12 5.47
CA ILE A 176 7.02 -16.08 4.07
C ILE A 176 6.33 -17.21 3.32
N ILE A 177 5.59 -16.87 2.28
CA ILE A 177 4.83 -17.79 1.42
C ILE A 177 5.56 -17.99 0.09
N PHE A 178 6.09 -16.90 -0.47
CA PHE A 178 6.84 -16.92 -1.72
C PHE A 178 8.34 -16.92 -1.44
N GLU A 179 9.05 -17.97 -1.90
CA GLU A 179 10.49 -18.08 -1.71
C GLU A 179 11.30 -17.22 -2.68
N THR A 180 10.71 -16.86 -3.81
CA THR A 180 11.36 -16.10 -4.89
C THR A 180 10.49 -14.96 -5.38
N HIS A 181 11.17 -13.91 -5.85
CA HIS A 181 10.53 -12.77 -6.52
C HIS A 181 9.98 -13.12 -7.90
N GLY A 182 9.15 -12.21 -8.44
CA GLY A 182 8.62 -12.28 -9.80
C GLY A 182 7.32 -13.08 -9.95
N ALA A 183 6.67 -13.42 -8.83
CA ALA A 183 5.35 -14.07 -8.86
C ALA A 183 4.20 -13.07 -9.04
N PHE A 184 4.37 -11.81 -8.61
CA PHE A 184 3.30 -10.81 -8.63
C PHE A 184 3.05 -10.24 -10.03
N GLU A 185 1.78 -10.17 -10.41
CA GLU A 185 1.30 -9.49 -11.61
C GLU A 185 -0.01 -8.79 -11.30
N VAL A 186 -0.11 -7.49 -11.63
CA VAL A 186 -1.33 -6.70 -11.42
C VAL A 186 -2.52 -7.35 -12.13
N GLY A 187 -3.63 -7.51 -11.41
CA GLY A 187 -4.85 -8.14 -11.93
C GLY A 187 -4.88 -9.67 -11.87
N LYS A 188 -3.82 -10.30 -11.37
CA LYS A 188 -3.80 -11.76 -11.14
C LYS A 188 -3.77 -12.10 -9.65
N GLY A 189 -4.40 -13.22 -9.32
CA GLY A 189 -4.36 -13.82 -7.99
C GLY A 189 -3.86 -15.25 -8.06
N TYR A 190 -3.23 -15.72 -6.99
CA TYR A 190 -2.71 -17.08 -6.88
C TYR A 190 -3.54 -17.91 -5.92
N VAL A 191 -3.93 -19.11 -6.35
CA VAL A 191 -4.54 -20.11 -5.46
C VAL A 191 -3.42 -20.82 -4.73
N LEU A 192 -3.19 -20.47 -3.47
CA LEU A 192 -2.17 -21.08 -2.62
C LEU A 192 -2.63 -22.45 -2.09
N ARG A 193 -3.93 -22.56 -1.75
CA ARG A 193 -4.55 -23.79 -1.28
C ARG A 193 -6.00 -23.84 -1.73
N LEU A 194 -6.36 -24.90 -2.41
CA LEU A 194 -7.74 -25.21 -2.76
C LEU A 194 -8.30 -26.26 -1.80
N SER A 195 -9.42 -25.95 -1.14
CA SER A 195 -10.18 -26.91 -0.34
C SER A 195 -11.60 -27.01 -0.89
N LEU A 196 -12.01 -28.22 -1.25
CA LEU A 196 -13.38 -28.50 -1.73
C LEU A 196 -14.39 -28.74 -0.58
N ILE A 197 -13.89 -28.80 0.66
CA ILE A 197 -14.71 -29.13 1.85
C ILE A 197 -15.36 -27.86 2.46
N HIS A 198 -14.85 -26.69 2.15
CA HIS A 198 -15.29 -25.40 2.75
C HIS A 198 -15.96 -24.47 1.73
N ILE A 199 -16.51 -25.04 0.70
CA ILE A 199 -17.33 -24.32 -0.28
C ILE A 199 -18.76 -24.21 0.21
#